data_ad2b417982b78aae07c3ac61a159d3ae
#
_entry.id   ad2b417982b78aae07c3ac61a159d3ae
#
_cell.length_a   1.000
_cell.length_b   1.000
_cell.length_c   1.000
_cell.angle_alpha   90.00
_cell.angle_beta   90.00
_cell.angle_gamma   90.00
#
_symmetry.space_group_name_H-M   'P 1'
#
loop_
_entity.id
_entity.type
_entity.pdbx_description
1 polymer ?
#
loop_
_entity_poly.entity_id
_entity_poly.type
_entity_poly.pdbx_seq_one_letter_code
_entity_poly.pdbx_strand_id
1 'polypeptide(L)'
;MARLLPSLISLFIILLPSSIAEGRKVGYKLPSKETAKEKAEKGSKGIFKVEIREKGQSITVNGDSIYSDTPSDARYSRENIEFTGFDKKLNSNSESFFITNKTQHLLTGVDLTIDYLTPDGRQLHKKFYHINCNIPVGETRKTDIKSWDTQRSFYYVKSAPTRAEGSPFIVKFYPSSIYLKY
;
A
#
# COMPACT_ATOMS: atom_id res chain seq x y z
N MET A 1 42.97 3.17 -49.76
CA MET A 1 42.70 1.78 -50.21
C MET A 1 41.78 1.10 -49.28
N ALA A 2 40.53 0.95 -49.69
CA ALA A 2 39.45 0.33 -48.92
C ALA A 2 39.44 -1.18 -49.17
N ARG A 3 39.31 -1.99 -48.18
CA ARG A 3 38.95 -3.40 -48.32
C ARG A 3 37.68 -3.70 -47.49
N LEU A 4 36.61 -3.89 -48.21
CA LEU A 4 35.33 -4.46 -47.74
C LEU A 4 35.51 -5.97 -47.56
N LEU A 5 34.98 -6.49 -46.45
CA LEU A 5 34.77 -7.91 -46.22
C LEU A 5 33.27 -8.18 -46.09
N PRO A 6 32.71 -9.19 -46.76
CA PRO A 6 31.29 -9.48 -46.75
C PRO A 6 30.87 -10.31 -45.51
N SER A 7 29.72 -9.95 -44.99
CA SER A 7 28.98 -10.63 -43.94
C SER A 7 28.38 -11.94 -44.43
N LEU A 8 28.67 -13.04 -43.79
CA LEU A 8 28.04 -14.35 -43.96
C LEU A 8 26.87 -14.49 -43.00
N ILE A 9 25.66 -14.33 -43.53
CA ILE A 9 24.41 -14.67 -42.85
C ILE A 9 24.21 -16.17 -42.93
N SER A 10 24.37 -16.87 -41.83
CA SER A 10 24.05 -18.31 -41.72
C SER A 10 22.60 -18.48 -41.29
N LEU A 11 21.78 -18.92 -42.25
CA LEU A 11 20.36 -19.25 -42.07
C LEU A 11 20.24 -20.65 -41.46
N PHE A 12 19.97 -20.75 -40.16
CA PHE A 12 19.67 -22.01 -39.50
C PHE A 12 18.16 -22.31 -39.63
N ILE A 13 17.80 -23.19 -40.55
CA ILE A 13 16.44 -23.75 -40.62
C ILE A 13 16.38 -24.91 -39.63
N ILE A 14 15.66 -24.76 -38.53
CA ILE A 14 15.35 -25.85 -37.60
C ILE A 14 14.05 -26.48 -38.05
N LEU A 15 14.16 -27.69 -38.61
CA LEU A 15 13.04 -28.59 -38.84
C LEU A 15 12.57 -29.17 -37.50
N LEU A 16 11.35 -28.84 -37.09
CA LEU A 16 10.68 -29.47 -35.95
C LEU A 16 9.94 -30.74 -36.44
N PRO A 17 10.08 -31.88 -35.77
CA PRO A 17 9.27 -33.05 -36.06
C PRO A 17 7.86 -32.88 -35.50
N SER A 18 6.86 -33.04 -36.33
CA SER A 18 5.45 -33.14 -35.97
C SER A 18 5.20 -34.50 -35.31
N SER A 19 5.08 -34.55 -34.02
CA SER A 19 4.50 -35.69 -33.31
C SER A 19 3.09 -35.35 -32.86
N ILE A 20 2.13 -35.97 -33.50
CA ILE A 20 0.72 -35.98 -33.11
C ILE A 20 0.63 -36.89 -31.89
N ALA A 21 0.40 -36.30 -30.70
CA ALA A 21 0.03 -37.04 -29.52
C ALA A 21 -1.43 -36.72 -29.18
N GLU A 22 -2.24 -37.76 -29.28
CA GLU A 22 -3.66 -37.78 -28.92
C GLU A 22 -3.88 -37.29 -27.49
N GLY A 23 -4.60 -36.16 -27.34
CA GLY A 23 -4.85 -35.52 -26.06
C GLY A 23 -5.97 -36.18 -25.29
N ARG A 24 -5.64 -36.76 -24.13
CA ARG A 24 -6.60 -36.98 -23.06
C ARG A 24 -7.13 -35.63 -22.59
N LYS A 25 -8.42 -35.37 -22.82
CA LYS A 25 -9.14 -34.24 -22.21
C LYS A 25 -9.26 -34.46 -20.70
N VAL A 26 -8.32 -33.93 -19.94
CA VAL A 26 -8.49 -33.76 -18.50
C VAL A 26 -9.35 -32.51 -18.32
N GLY A 27 -10.63 -32.72 -18.03
CA GLY A 27 -11.57 -31.63 -17.74
C GLY A 27 -11.23 -30.96 -16.42
N TYR A 28 -10.53 -29.86 -16.48
CA TYR A 28 -10.41 -28.95 -15.32
C TYR A 28 -11.74 -28.23 -15.16
N LYS A 29 -12.52 -28.65 -14.16
CA LYS A 29 -13.72 -27.94 -13.73
C LYS A 29 -13.25 -26.65 -13.06
N LEU A 30 -13.30 -25.53 -13.79
CA LEU A 30 -13.11 -24.20 -13.18
C LEU A 30 -14.13 -24.05 -12.06
N PRO A 31 -13.72 -23.66 -10.84
CA PRO A 31 -14.68 -23.33 -9.79
C PRO A 31 -15.57 -22.20 -10.27
N SER A 32 -16.88 -22.40 -10.15
CA SER A 32 -17.87 -21.39 -10.52
C SER A 32 -17.61 -20.10 -9.73
N LYS A 33 -17.86 -18.94 -10.37
CA LYS A 33 -17.70 -17.61 -9.74
C LYS A 33 -18.44 -17.46 -8.41
N GLU A 34 -19.48 -18.25 -8.16
CA GLU A 34 -20.24 -18.29 -6.92
C GLU A 34 -19.44 -18.84 -5.72
N THR A 35 -18.61 -19.89 -5.92
CA THR A 35 -17.81 -20.46 -4.81
C THR A 35 -16.71 -19.54 -4.33
N ALA A 36 -16.21 -18.64 -5.19
CA ALA A 36 -15.19 -17.64 -4.81
C ALA A 36 -15.80 -16.50 -4.00
N LYS A 37 -17.05 -16.06 -4.32
CA LYS A 37 -17.77 -15.05 -3.54
C LYS A 37 -18.17 -15.56 -2.15
N GLU A 38 -18.67 -16.78 -2.05
CA GLU A 38 -19.12 -17.36 -0.78
C GLU A 38 -17.96 -17.60 0.22
N LYS A 39 -16.74 -17.85 -0.29
CA LYS A 39 -15.54 -17.98 0.54
C LYS A 39 -15.00 -16.64 1.02
N ALA A 40 -15.21 -15.54 0.26
CA ALA A 40 -14.82 -14.19 0.65
C ALA A 40 -15.78 -13.60 1.70
N GLU A 41 -17.07 -13.95 1.66
CA GLU A 41 -18.07 -13.45 2.63
C GLU A 41 -18.01 -14.14 4.01
N LYS A 42 -17.52 -15.38 4.10
CA LYS A 42 -17.40 -16.08 5.39
C LYS A 42 -16.26 -15.62 6.29
N GLY A 43 -15.32 -14.79 5.79
CA GLY A 43 -14.11 -14.35 6.53
C GLY A 43 -14.22 -13.01 7.24
N SER A 44 -15.21 -12.17 6.98
CA SER A 44 -15.21 -10.79 7.47
C SER A 44 -16.52 -10.32 8.13
N LYS A 45 -17.17 -11.16 8.91
CA LYS A 45 -18.30 -10.68 9.71
C LYS A 45 -17.83 -9.61 10.68
N GLY A 46 -18.19 -8.35 10.38
CA GLY A 46 -18.03 -7.21 11.26
C GLY A 46 -16.89 -6.23 10.91
N ILE A 47 -16.13 -6.42 9.83
CA ILE A 47 -15.13 -5.44 9.39
C ILE A 47 -15.64 -4.75 8.13
N PHE A 48 -15.63 -3.41 8.12
CA PHE A 48 -16.00 -2.60 6.96
C PHE A 48 -14.89 -1.60 6.63
N LYS A 49 -14.67 -1.41 5.33
CA LYS A 49 -13.71 -0.46 4.79
C LYS A 49 -14.38 0.89 4.58
N VAL A 50 -13.76 1.95 5.04
CA VAL A 50 -14.18 3.34 4.81
C VAL A 50 -13.09 4.09 4.08
N GLU A 51 -13.40 4.69 2.95
CA GLU A 51 -12.49 5.59 2.25
C GLU A 51 -12.47 6.95 2.91
N ILE A 52 -11.27 7.45 3.19
CA ILE A 52 -11.08 8.79 3.74
C ILE A 52 -11.07 9.79 2.58
N ARG A 53 -12.03 10.70 2.57
CA ARG A 53 -12.13 11.76 1.57
C ARG A 53 -11.52 13.05 2.10
N GLU A 54 -10.84 13.78 1.22
CA GLU A 54 -10.51 15.18 1.50
C GLU A 54 -11.76 16.04 1.40
N LYS A 55 -11.91 16.98 2.33
CA LYS A 55 -13.04 17.91 2.36
C LYS A 55 -13.04 18.71 1.05
N GLY A 56 -14.02 18.47 0.17
CA GLY A 56 -14.20 19.19 -1.11
C GLY A 56 -14.00 18.37 -2.39
N GLN A 57 -13.61 17.11 -2.34
CA GLN A 57 -13.58 16.27 -3.54
C GLN A 57 -14.92 15.52 -3.72
N SER A 58 -15.73 15.99 -4.67
CA SER A 58 -16.83 15.21 -5.24
C SER A 58 -16.26 14.21 -6.22
N ILE A 59 -16.38 12.93 -5.94
CA ILE A 59 -16.10 11.89 -6.95
C ILE A 59 -17.38 11.72 -7.75
N THR A 60 -17.38 12.17 -9.00
CA THR A 60 -18.36 11.77 -10.00
C THR A 60 -18.00 10.35 -10.40
N VAL A 61 -18.65 9.37 -9.79
CA VAL A 61 -18.63 8.00 -10.28
C VAL A 61 -19.59 7.93 -11.45
N ASN A 62 -19.10 7.48 -12.61
CA ASN A 62 -19.88 7.30 -13.83
C ASN A 62 -21.24 6.66 -13.54
N GLY A 63 -22.31 7.44 -13.65
CA GLY A 63 -23.65 7.12 -14.13
C GLY A 63 -24.49 6.07 -13.45
N ASP A 64 -24.02 5.23 -12.56
CA ASP A 64 -24.82 4.20 -11.88
C ASP A 64 -24.75 4.37 -10.37
N SER A 65 -25.88 4.81 -9.80
CA SER A 65 -26.13 4.77 -8.36
C SER A 65 -26.26 3.32 -7.93
N ILE A 66 -25.17 2.68 -7.59
CA ILE A 66 -25.21 1.44 -6.83
C ILE A 66 -25.55 1.87 -5.41
N TYR A 67 -26.82 1.74 -5.04
CA TYR A 67 -27.24 1.72 -3.64
C TYR A 67 -26.57 0.51 -2.99
N SER A 68 -25.37 0.67 -2.44
CA SER A 68 -24.88 -0.27 -1.45
C SER A 68 -25.53 0.13 -0.12
N ASP A 69 -26.19 -0.82 0.54
CA ASP A 69 -26.68 -0.69 1.91
C ASP A 69 -25.58 -0.53 2.97
N THR A 70 -24.37 -0.22 2.56
CA THR A 70 -23.33 0.30 3.44
C THR A 70 -23.64 1.76 3.67
N PRO A 71 -23.78 2.19 4.94
CA PRO A 71 -23.95 3.61 5.26
C PRO A 71 -22.88 4.40 4.53
N SER A 72 -23.26 5.25 3.60
CA SER A 72 -22.33 6.14 2.87
C SER A 72 -21.85 7.17 3.89
N ASP A 73 -20.79 6.82 4.62
CA ASP A 73 -20.33 7.62 5.72
C ASP A 73 -19.45 8.76 5.22
N ALA A 74 -20.13 9.84 4.82
CA ALA A 74 -19.57 11.19 4.83
C ALA A 74 -19.04 11.60 6.24
N ARG A 75 -19.08 10.70 7.22
CA ARG A 75 -18.73 10.90 8.64
C ARG A 75 -17.26 10.72 8.95
N TYR A 76 -16.48 10.07 8.07
CA TYR A 76 -15.07 9.83 8.35
C TYR A 76 -14.19 10.73 7.48
N SER A 77 -13.44 11.58 8.16
CA SER A 77 -12.45 12.47 7.58
C SER A 77 -11.04 12.09 8.09
N ARG A 78 -10.02 12.76 7.58
CA ARG A 78 -8.65 12.63 8.10
C ARG A 78 -8.53 12.93 9.60
N GLU A 79 -9.45 13.73 10.15
CA GLU A 79 -9.47 14.11 11.56
C GLU A 79 -9.83 12.94 12.49
N ASN A 80 -10.43 11.87 11.95
CA ASN A 80 -10.80 10.69 12.72
C ASN A 80 -9.61 9.77 13.03
N ILE A 81 -8.48 9.98 12.37
CA ILE A 81 -7.24 9.24 12.63
C ILE A 81 -6.11 10.26 12.77
N GLU A 82 -5.38 10.18 13.87
CA GLU A 82 -4.23 11.05 14.11
C GLU A 82 -2.93 10.24 14.11
N PHE A 83 -1.91 10.81 13.47
CA PHE A 83 -0.56 10.26 13.42
C PHE A 83 0.38 11.20 14.14
N THR A 84 1.08 10.70 15.16
CA THR A 84 2.00 11.51 15.99
C THR A 84 3.29 10.76 16.27
N GLY A 85 4.28 11.46 16.81
CA GLY A 85 5.49 10.87 17.38
C GLY A 85 6.29 10.03 16.39
N PHE A 86 6.36 10.42 15.11
CA PHE A 86 7.20 9.73 14.15
C PHE A 86 8.67 9.79 14.58
N ASP A 87 9.33 8.64 14.56
CA ASP A 87 10.74 8.48 14.90
C ASP A 87 11.44 7.55 13.91
N LYS A 88 12.59 7.97 13.45
CA LYS A 88 13.56 7.16 12.72
C LYS A 88 14.97 7.64 13.04
N LYS A 89 15.69 6.84 13.79
CA LYS A 89 17.09 7.11 14.13
C LYS A 89 18.00 6.76 12.95
N LEU A 90 19.11 7.48 12.85
CA LEU A 90 20.20 7.09 11.95
C LEU A 90 20.59 5.63 12.25
N ASN A 91 20.95 4.88 11.23
CA ASN A 91 21.28 3.45 11.29
C ASN A 91 20.10 2.51 11.64
N SER A 92 18.88 3.01 11.89
CA SER A 92 17.71 2.18 12.06
C SER A 92 17.17 1.68 10.72
N ASN A 93 16.75 0.42 10.67
CA ASN A 93 15.96 -0.15 9.56
C ASN A 93 14.46 -0.16 9.85
N SER A 94 14.04 0.46 10.96
CA SER A 94 12.66 0.57 11.39
C SER A 94 12.30 2.02 11.63
N GLU A 95 11.05 2.33 11.37
CA GLU A 95 10.39 3.60 11.64
C GLU A 95 9.23 3.34 12.58
N SER A 96 8.97 4.25 13.51
CA SER A 96 7.87 4.12 14.45
C SER A 96 7.05 5.40 14.54
N PHE A 97 5.77 5.25 14.84
CA PHE A 97 4.85 6.35 15.11
C PHE A 97 3.64 5.86 15.90
N PHE A 98 2.82 6.79 16.34
CA PHE A 98 1.60 6.49 17.06
C PHE A 98 0.39 6.76 16.17
N ILE A 99 -0.61 5.88 16.27
CA ILE A 99 -1.92 6.04 15.64
C ILE A 99 -2.94 6.20 16.75
N THR A 100 -3.72 7.28 16.69
CA THR A 100 -4.85 7.54 17.60
C THR A 100 -6.14 7.32 16.85
N ASN A 101 -7.00 6.45 17.38
CA ASN A 101 -8.33 6.17 16.84
C ASN A 101 -9.33 7.18 17.43
N LYS A 102 -9.76 8.15 16.65
CA LYS A 102 -10.80 9.11 16.99
C LYS A 102 -12.18 8.76 16.40
N THR A 103 -12.31 7.56 15.81
CA THR A 103 -13.60 7.05 15.32
C THR A 103 -14.45 6.52 16.47
N GLN A 104 -15.69 6.14 16.16
CA GLN A 104 -16.62 5.52 17.14
C GLN A 104 -16.58 3.98 17.12
N HIS A 105 -15.64 3.38 16.39
CA HIS A 105 -15.54 1.94 16.20
C HIS A 105 -14.10 1.48 16.42
N LEU A 106 -13.92 0.18 16.68
CA LEU A 106 -12.60 -0.43 16.76
C LEU A 106 -11.89 -0.29 15.40
N LEU A 107 -10.72 0.36 15.39
CA LEU A 107 -9.87 0.47 14.21
C LEU A 107 -9.04 -0.81 14.05
N THR A 108 -9.25 -1.53 12.95
CA THR A 108 -8.56 -2.80 12.66
C THR A 108 -7.50 -2.70 11.59
N GLY A 109 -7.50 -1.60 10.81
CA GLY A 109 -6.48 -1.35 9.79
C GLY A 109 -6.53 0.05 9.22
N VAL A 110 -5.43 0.46 8.62
CA VAL A 110 -5.27 1.75 7.93
C VAL A 110 -4.47 1.57 6.64
N ASP A 111 -5.01 2.05 5.53
CA ASP A 111 -4.27 2.25 4.30
C ASP A 111 -3.64 3.64 4.32
N LEU A 112 -2.33 3.70 4.32
CA LEU A 112 -1.56 4.92 4.55
C LEU A 112 -0.48 5.10 3.50
N THR A 113 -0.43 6.26 2.88
CA THR A 113 0.73 6.71 2.10
C THR A 113 1.58 7.65 2.95
N ILE A 114 2.88 7.39 3.00
CA ILE A 114 3.86 8.27 3.65
C ILE A 114 4.73 8.90 2.58
N ASP A 115 4.76 10.23 2.53
CA ASP A 115 5.70 10.99 1.75
C ASP A 115 6.90 11.37 2.62
N TYR A 116 8.08 11.01 2.16
CA TYR A 116 9.37 11.34 2.77
C TYR A 116 9.96 12.51 2.00
N LEU A 117 10.21 13.60 2.68
CA LEU A 117 10.64 14.85 2.08
C LEU A 117 11.94 15.34 2.72
N THR A 118 12.76 16.05 1.96
CA THR A 118 13.84 16.87 2.55
C THR A 118 13.24 17.99 3.41
N PRO A 119 13.99 18.59 4.33
CA PRO A 119 13.51 19.74 5.11
C PRO A 119 13.04 20.92 4.27
N ASP A 120 13.59 21.11 3.07
CA ASP A 120 13.19 22.12 2.07
C ASP A 120 11.99 21.69 1.21
N GLY A 121 11.42 20.50 1.45
CA GLY A 121 10.17 20.04 0.86
C GLY A 121 10.29 19.23 -0.43
N ARG A 122 11.50 18.91 -0.91
CA ARG A 122 11.67 18.02 -2.07
C ARG A 122 11.34 16.59 -1.70
N GLN A 123 10.66 15.88 -2.58
CA GLN A 123 10.32 14.48 -2.37
C GLN A 123 11.56 13.59 -2.50
N LEU A 124 11.84 12.80 -1.44
CA LEU A 124 12.87 11.77 -1.41
C LEU A 124 12.30 10.41 -1.79
N HIS A 125 11.15 10.07 -1.19
CA HIS A 125 10.49 8.79 -1.38
C HIS A 125 9.00 8.91 -1.08
N LYS A 126 8.22 7.98 -1.63
CA LYS A 126 6.79 7.85 -1.35
C LYS A 126 6.45 6.37 -1.25
N LYS A 127 5.76 5.97 -0.21
CA LYS A 127 5.44 4.56 0.01
C LYS A 127 4.06 4.37 0.60
N PHE A 128 3.36 3.38 0.05
CA PHE A 128 2.09 2.91 0.56
C PHE A 128 2.30 1.78 1.58
N TYR A 129 1.51 1.81 2.65
CA TYR A 129 1.47 0.79 3.69
C TYR A 129 0.02 0.40 3.98
N HIS A 130 -0.21 -0.91 4.09
CA HIS A 130 -1.39 -1.43 4.75
C HIS A 130 -0.99 -1.82 6.17
N ILE A 131 -1.55 -1.12 7.16
CA ILE A 131 -1.21 -1.31 8.57
C ILE A 131 -2.36 -2.04 9.24
N ASN A 132 -2.12 -3.30 9.63
CA ASN A 132 -3.03 -4.02 10.51
C ASN A 132 -2.83 -3.54 11.94
N CYS A 133 -3.90 -3.21 12.62
CA CYS A 133 -3.87 -2.74 14.00
C CYS A 133 -5.11 -3.24 14.76
N ASN A 134 -5.18 -2.95 16.05
CA ASN A 134 -6.33 -3.23 16.89
C ASN A 134 -6.40 -2.12 17.93
N ILE A 135 -6.97 -0.97 17.53
CA ILE A 135 -6.96 0.25 18.33
C ILE A 135 -8.40 0.58 18.75
N PRO A 136 -8.76 0.42 20.03
CA PRO A 136 -10.06 0.81 20.55
C PRO A 136 -10.35 2.31 20.35
N VAL A 137 -11.61 2.65 20.49
CA VAL A 137 -12.10 4.03 20.40
C VAL A 137 -11.38 4.93 21.42
N GLY A 138 -10.84 6.05 20.94
CA GLY A 138 -10.11 7.03 21.76
C GLY A 138 -8.69 6.61 22.18
N GLU A 139 -8.26 5.38 21.87
CA GLU A 139 -6.92 4.91 22.22
C GLU A 139 -5.87 5.26 21.19
N THR A 140 -4.62 5.27 21.67
CA THR A 140 -3.41 5.46 20.86
C THR A 140 -2.53 4.22 20.96
N ARG A 141 -2.01 3.75 19.83
CA ARG A 141 -1.09 2.60 19.76
C ARG A 141 0.16 2.95 18.95
N LYS A 142 1.30 2.47 19.43
CA LYS A 142 2.55 2.55 18.68
C LYS A 142 2.52 1.55 17.54
N THR A 143 3.01 1.99 16.39
CA THR A 143 3.16 1.18 15.18
C THR A 143 4.61 1.26 14.71
N ASP A 144 5.16 0.12 14.34
CA ASP A 144 6.50 0.01 13.75
C ASP A 144 6.37 -0.47 12.32
N ILE A 145 7.07 0.17 11.40
CA ILE A 145 7.13 -0.21 9.98
C ILE A 145 8.58 -0.37 9.53
N LYS A 146 8.79 -1.15 8.46
CA LYS A 146 10.11 -1.27 7.85
C LYS A 146 10.46 0.02 7.13
N SER A 147 11.62 0.59 7.44
CA SER A 147 12.13 1.80 6.80
C SER A 147 12.28 1.62 5.28
N TRP A 148 12.04 2.69 4.55
CA TRP A 148 12.37 2.79 3.14
C TRP A 148 13.89 2.93 2.91
N ASP A 149 14.60 3.54 3.87
CA ASP A 149 16.04 3.79 3.84
C ASP A 149 16.83 2.51 4.15
N THR A 150 17.10 1.73 3.11
CA THR A 150 17.88 0.48 3.22
C THR A 150 19.35 0.72 3.50
N GLN A 151 19.88 1.89 3.13
CA GLN A 151 21.28 2.28 3.36
C GLN A 151 21.52 2.84 4.76
N ARG A 152 20.43 3.13 5.51
CA ARG A 152 20.47 3.69 6.86
C ARG A 152 21.22 5.03 6.96
N SER A 153 21.11 5.83 5.92
CA SER A 153 21.80 7.12 5.76
C SER A 153 20.92 8.33 6.09
N PHE A 154 19.62 8.10 6.32
CA PHE A 154 18.67 9.15 6.66
C PHE A 154 18.19 9.03 8.10
N TYR A 155 17.85 10.17 8.71
CA TYR A 155 17.21 10.26 10.02
C TYR A 155 16.06 11.26 10.02
N TYR A 156 15.05 11.01 10.83
CA TYR A 156 13.96 11.98 11.00
C TYR A 156 14.49 13.23 11.71
N VAL A 157 14.13 14.41 11.21
CA VAL A 157 14.68 15.70 11.68
C VAL A 157 14.61 15.91 13.19
N LYS A 158 13.53 15.41 13.84
CA LYS A 158 13.39 15.49 15.32
C LYS A 158 14.13 14.39 16.07
N SER A 159 14.68 13.39 15.36
CA SER A 159 15.46 12.28 15.92
C SER A 159 16.93 12.43 15.57
N ALA A 160 17.42 13.67 15.45
CA ALA A 160 18.77 13.98 15.04
C ALA A 160 19.82 13.31 15.96
N PRO A 161 20.85 12.64 15.38
CA PRO A 161 21.93 12.09 16.15
C PRO A 161 22.79 13.21 16.78
N THR A 162 23.50 12.87 17.85
CA THR A 162 24.40 13.82 18.54
C THR A 162 25.55 14.29 17.64
N ARG A 163 25.94 13.46 16.67
CA ARG A 163 26.90 13.79 15.60
C ARG A 163 26.18 13.68 14.27
N ALA A 164 26.19 14.74 13.48
CA ALA A 164 25.46 14.84 12.22
C ALA A 164 26.15 14.05 11.08
N GLU A 165 26.06 12.72 11.16
CA GLU A 165 26.37 11.84 10.03
C GLU A 165 25.03 11.40 9.43
N GLY A 166 24.77 11.72 8.15
CA GLY A 166 23.53 11.37 7.47
C GLY A 166 22.66 12.56 7.09
N SER A 167 21.55 12.30 6.41
CA SER A 167 20.67 13.31 5.84
C SER A 167 19.35 13.40 6.61
N PRO A 168 18.92 14.59 7.03
CA PRO A 168 17.64 14.78 7.69
C PRO A 168 16.46 14.67 6.70
N PHE A 169 15.33 14.16 7.17
CA PHE A 169 14.07 14.17 6.42
C PHE A 169 12.88 14.49 7.33
N ILE A 170 11.78 14.86 6.70
CA ILE A 170 10.46 15.04 7.32
C ILE A 170 9.45 14.09 6.66
N VAL A 171 8.31 13.85 7.31
CA VAL A 171 7.25 12.99 6.78
C VAL A 171 5.92 13.71 6.70
N LYS A 172 5.10 13.31 5.73
CA LYS A 172 3.67 13.65 5.66
C LYS A 172 2.86 12.36 5.53
N PHE A 173 1.80 12.26 6.31
CA PHE A 173 0.89 11.12 6.32
C PHE A 173 -0.37 11.41 5.52
N TYR A 174 -0.74 10.48 4.64
CA TYR A 174 -1.94 10.55 3.81
C TYR A 174 -2.72 9.24 3.94
N PRO A 175 -3.61 9.14 4.96
CA PRO A 175 -4.50 7.99 5.05
C PRO A 175 -5.51 8.03 3.91
N SER A 176 -5.70 6.89 3.24
CA SER A 176 -6.66 6.74 2.13
C SER A 176 -7.87 5.92 2.51
N SER A 177 -7.71 4.94 3.40
CA SER A 177 -8.81 4.12 3.89
C SER A 177 -8.56 3.68 5.33
N ILE A 178 -9.64 3.41 6.06
CA ILE A 178 -9.62 2.79 7.38
C ILE A 178 -10.52 1.57 7.39
N TYR A 179 -10.19 0.62 8.24
CA TYR A 179 -10.93 -0.61 8.44
C TYR A 179 -11.44 -0.62 9.87
N LEU A 180 -12.74 -0.66 10.01
CA LEU A 180 -13.44 -0.55 11.28
C LEU A 180 -14.21 -1.83 11.57
N LYS A 181 -14.37 -2.16 12.85
CA LYS A 181 -15.18 -3.29 13.32
C LYS A 181 -16.22 -2.78 14.29
N TYR A 182 -17.46 -3.22 14.08
CA TYR A 182 -18.58 -3.02 15.00
C TYR A 182 -18.41 -3.86 16.26
#